data_ae8284d5094999fac65b6f3269f0ee9d
#
_entry.id   ae8284d5094999fac65b6f3269f0ee9d
#
_cell.length_a   1.000
_cell.length_b   1.000
_cell.length_c   1.000
_cell.angle_alpha   90.00
_cell.angle_beta   90.00
_cell.angle_gamma   90.00
#
_symmetry.space_group_name_H-M   'P 1'
#
loop_
_entity.id
_entity.type
_entity.pdbx_description
1 polymer ?
#
loop_
_entity_poly.entity_id
_entity_poly.type
_entity_poly.pdbx_seq_one_letter_code
_entity_poly.pdbx_strand_id
1 'polypeptide(L)'
;MAHPNEELVRRGYEAFLSGDMATLGDLFTDDIAWHAPGRNQLSGDYRGKEEVFATFAKVFELTGGTFKLEIHDVLANDTHAVVLARATGEREGRTLDDKSVQVFHITDGKVTEQWLHPGDAYANDEFWGQS
;
A
#
# COMPACT_ATOMS: atom_id res chain seq x y z
N MET A 1 4.51 -23.79 -7.27
CA MET A 1 4.11 -22.64 -8.11
C MET A 1 3.36 -21.63 -7.27
N ALA A 2 3.63 -20.36 -7.50
CA ALA A 2 2.92 -19.31 -6.79
C ALA A 2 1.49 -19.20 -7.29
N HIS A 3 0.56 -18.88 -6.40
CA HIS A 3 -0.83 -18.63 -6.76
C HIS A 3 -0.89 -17.39 -7.67
N PRO A 4 -1.76 -17.35 -8.70
CA PRO A 4 -1.87 -16.17 -9.58
C PRO A 4 -2.09 -14.85 -8.84
N ASN A 5 -2.84 -14.87 -7.74
CA ASN A 5 -3.07 -13.67 -6.94
C ASN A 5 -1.83 -13.25 -6.13
N GLU A 6 -0.96 -14.18 -5.77
CA GLU A 6 0.34 -13.83 -5.19
C GLU A 6 1.19 -13.09 -6.23
N GLU A 7 1.25 -13.61 -7.44
CA GLU A 7 2.03 -12.99 -8.53
C GLU A 7 1.47 -11.62 -8.88
N LEU A 8 0.15 -11.48 -8.90
CA LEU A 8 -0.52 -10.22 -9.19
C LEU A 8 -0.13 -9.15 -8.17
N VAL A 9 -0.17 -9.50 -6.89
CA VAL A 9 0.15 -8.55 -5.81
C VAL A 9 1.64 -8.19 -5.83
N ARG A 10 2.53 -9.16 -6.05
CA ARG A 10 3.97 -8.88 -6.17
C ARG A 10 4.26 -7.94 -7.33
N ARG A 11 3.60 -8.14 -8.46
CA ARG A 11 3.73 -7.24 -9.62
C ARG A 11 3.23 -5.83 -9.29
N GLY A 12 2.14 -5.74 -8.50
CA GLY A 12 1.63 -4.46 -8.04
C GLY A 12 2.63 -3.68 -7.19
N TYR A 13 3.33 -4.36 -6.28
CA TYR A 13 4.36 -3.71 -5.47
C TYR A 13 5.56 -3.27 -6.30
N GLU A 14 5.98 -4.07 -7.27
CA GLU A 14 7.06 -3.68 -8.18
C GLU A 14 6.68 -2.41 -8.95
N ALA A 15 5.45 -2.35 -9.47
CA ALA A 15 4.96 -1.19 -10.19
C ALA A 15 4.89 0.05 -9.27
N PHE A 16 4.40 -0.13 -8.06
CA PHE A 16 4.31 0.95 -7.07
C PHE A 16 5.70 1.54 -6.76
N LEU A 17 6.67 0.68 -6.49
CA LEU A 17 8.01 1.12 -6.10
C LEU A 17 8.79 1.73 -7.28
N SER A 18 8.49 1.33 -8.51
CA SER A 18 9.14 1.88 -9.70
C SER A 18 8.43 3.09 -10.29
N GLY A 19 7.27 3.46 -9.73
CA GLY A 19 6.48 4.57 -10.25
C GLY A 19 5.71 4.23 -11.52
N ASP A 20 5.51 2.96 -11.83
CA ASP A 20 4.79 2.51 -13.02
C ASP A 20 3.28 2.49 -12.76
N MET A 21 2.68 3.67 -12.82
CA MET A 21 1.24 3.82 -12.53
C MET A 21 0.36 3.19 -13.59
N ALA A 22 0.84 3.07 -14.83
CA ALA A 22 0.07 2.43 -15.90
C ALA A 22 -0.16 0.95 -15.59
N THR A 23 0.90 0.22 -15.23
CA THR A 23 0.79 -1.18 -14.83
C THR A 23 -0.08 -1.33 -13.59
N LEU A 24 0.15 -0.48 -12.59
CA LEU A 24 -0.61 -0.53 -11.34
C LEU A 24 -2.10 -0.28 -11.60
N GLY A 25 -2.43 0.67 -12.48
CA GLY A 25 -3.80 0.94 -12.86
C GLY A 25 -4.50 -0.23 -13.54
N ASP A 26 -3.75 -1.02 -14.31
CA ASP A 26 -4.30 -2.21 -14.96
C ASP A 26 -4.61 -3.34 -13.95
N LEU A 27 -3.99 -3.31 -12.79
CA LEU A 27 -4.21 -4.31 -11.75
C LEU A 27 -5.36 -3.97 -10.81
N PHE A 28 -5.87 -2.75 -10.87
CA PHE A 28 -6.95 -2.25 -10.01
C PHE A 28 -8.25 -2.13 -10.79
N THR A 29 -9.38 -2.33 -10.09
CA THR A 29 -10.68 -1.96 -10.66
C THR A 29 -10.84 -0.44 -10.67
N ASP A 30 -11.73 0.06 -11.53
CA ASP A 30 -11.95 1.52 -11.62
C ASP A 30 -12.50 2.10 -10.32
N ASP A 31 -13.24 1.31 -9.56
CA ASP A 31 -13.85 1.71 -8.31
C ASP A 31 -13.10 1.20 -7.07
N ILE A 32 -11.81 0.92 -7.20
CA ILE A 32 -11.00 0.41 -6.09
C ILE A 32 -11.22 1.21 -4.81
N ALA A 33 -11.33 0.51 -3.69
CA ALA A 33 -11.42 1.10 -2.37
C ALA A 33 -10.12 0.87 -1.60
N TRP A 34 -9.56 1.94 -1.05
CA TRP A 34 -8.27 1.89 -0.35
C TRP A 34 -8.41 2.51 1.02
N HIS A 35 -8.12 1.74 2.06
CA HIS A 35 -8.33 2.16 3.44
C HIS A 35 -7.00 2.38 4.15
N ALA A 36 -6.73 3.62 4.53
CA ALA A 36 -5.55 3.98 5.31
C ALA A 36 -6.00 4.29 6.74
N PRO A 37 -5.52 3.52 7.72
CA PRO A 37 -6.00 3.63 9.10
C PRO A 37 -5.33 4.78 9.86
N GLY A 38 -5.78 4.97 11.09
CA GLY A 38 -5.13 5.89 12.02
C GLY A 38 -5.68 7.30 11.96
N ARG A 39 -4.89 8.22 12.51
CA ARG A 39 -5.24 9.63 12.63
C ARG A 39 -4.07 10.50 12.19
N ASN A 40 -3.71 10.38 10.91
CA ASN A 40 -2.62 11.16 10.32
C ASN A 40 -3.08 11.72 8.97
N GLN A 41 -2.20 12.48 8.32
CA GLN A 41 -2.61 13.15 7.08
C GLN A 41 -2.85 12.21 5.90
N LEU A 42 -2.45 10.94 6.00
CA LEU A 42 -2.76 9.94 4.98
C LEU A 42 -4.01 9.13 5.29
N SER A 43 -4.55 9.25 6.52
CA SER A 43 -5.70 8.45 6.95
C SER A 43 -6.94 8.79 6.15
N GLY A 44 -7.74 7.76 5.85
CA GLY A 44 -9.01 7.94 5.16
C GLY A 44 -9.38 6.75 4.31
N ASP A 45 -10.56 6.84 3.74
CA ASP A 45 -11.08 5.86 2.79
C ASP A 45 -11.07 6.52 1.41
N TYR A 46 -10.28 5.96 0.51
CA TYR A 46 -10.12 6.49 -0.85
C TYR A 46 -10.84 5.58 -1.83
N ARG A 47 -11.50 6.17 -2.81
CA ARG A 47 -12.25 5.41 -3.79
C ARG A 47 -11.92 5.88 -5.20
N GLY A 48 -11.63 4.89 -6.06
CA GLY A 48 -11.26 5.15 -7.45
C GLY A 48 -9.77 5.36 -7.63
N LYS A 49 -9.30 5.10 -8.84
CA LYS A 49 -7.86 5.13 -9.15
C LYS A 49 -7.25 6.52 -8.92
N GLU A 50 -7.98 7.57 -9.26
CA GLU A 50 -7.47 8.94 -9.14
C GLU A 50 -7.13 9.28 -7.69
N GLU A 51 -8.06 9.03 -6.76
CA GLU A 51 -7.84 9.30 -5.33
C GLU A 51 -6.73 8.43 -4.76
N VAL A 52 -6.73 7.15 -5.12
CA VAL A 52 -5.74 6.19 -4.63
C VAL A 52 -4.33 6.57 -5.11
N PHE A 53 -4.18 6.92 -6.38
CA PHE A 53 -2.88 7.30 -6.94
C PHE A 53 -2.38 8.64 -6.37
N ALA A 54 -3.29 9.58 -6.08
CA ALA A 54 -2.92 10.83 -5.42
C ALA A 54 -2.35 10.55 -4.02
N THR A 55 -2.91 9.56 -3.31
CA THR A 55 -2.40 9.15 -2.01
C THR A 55 -1.00 8.53 -2.13
N PHE A 56 -0.77 7.70 -3.14
CA PHE A 56 0.55 7.12 -3.39
C PHE A 56 1.59 8.21 -3.67
N ALA A 57 1.24 9.18 -4.49
CA ALA A 57 2.12 10.32 -4.79
C ALA A 57 2.48 11.08 -3.51
N LYS A 58 1.50 11.26 -2.63
CA LYS A 58 1.71 11.95 -1.36
C LYS A 58 2.69 11.21 -0.45
N VAL A 59 2.64 9.87 -0.43
CA VAL A 59 3.57 9.06 0.35
C VAL A 59 5.02 9.35 -0.07
N PHE A 60 5.30 9.36 -1.36
CA PHE A 60 6.65 9.63 -1.86
C PHE A 60 7.05 11.10 -1.67
N GLU A 61 6.11 12.02 -1.84
CA GLU A 61 6.36 13.44 -1.61
C GLU A 61 6.73 13.71 -0.16
N LEU A 62 5.97 13.19 0.79
CA LEU A 62 6.19 13.42 2.22
C LEU A 62 7.51 12.82 2.72
N THR A 63 7.97 11.76 2.09
CA THR A 63 9.22 11.08 2.47
C THR A 63 10.42 11.50 1.62
N GLY A 64 10.24 12.45 0.71
CA GLY A 64 11.31 12.88 -0.18
C GLY A 64 11.88 11.74 -1.02
N GLY A 65 11.04 10.76 -1.37
CA GLY A 65 11.45 9.60 -2.15
C GLY A 65 12.16 8.51 -1.35
N THR A 66 12.22 8.62 -0.03
CA THR A 66 12.91 7.60 0.80
C THR A 66 12.04 6.40 1.15
N PHE A 67 10.74 6.47 0.88
CA PHE A 67 9.81 5.39 1.23
C PHE A 67 10.15 4.11 0.48
N LYS A 68 10.23 3.00 1.23
CA LYS A 68 10.51 1.67 0.68
C LYS A 68 9.61 0.64 1.34
N LEU A 69 9.28 -0.37 0.57
CA LEU A 69 8.57 -1.55 1.07
C LEU A 69 9.39 -2.79 0.74
N GLU A 70 9.69 -3.57 1.76
CA GLU A 70 10.33 -4.86 1.61
C GLU A 70 9.28 -5.93 1.86
N ILE A 71 9.02 -6.76 0.86
CA ILE A 71 8.02 -7.82 0.97
C ILE A 71 8.64 -9.03 1.66
N HIS A 72 8.14 -9.36 2.84
CA HIS A 72 8.60 -10.52 3.59
C HIS A 72 7.94 -11.79 3.09
N ASP A 73 6.61 -11.77 2.91
CA ASP A 73 5.87 -12.92 2.42
C ASP A 73 4.53 -12.47 1.86
N VAL A 74 3.95 -13.30 0.97
CA VAL A 74 2.62 -13.08 0.42
C VAL A 74 1.86 -14.39 0.53
N LEU A 75 0.66 -14.34 1.12
CA LEU A 75 -0.24 -15.47 1.20
C LEU A 75 -1.48 -15.14 0.36
N ALA A 76 -1.88 -16.05 -0.50
CA ALA A 76 -2.99 -15.76 -1.41
C ALA A 76 -3.88 -16.97 -1.62
N ASN A 77 -5.16 -16.68 -1.85
CA ASN A 77 -6.14 -17.65 -2.31
C ASN A 77 -6.92 -17.01 -3.48
N ASP A 78 -8.04 -17.61 -3.86
CA ASP A 78 -8.79 -17.18 -5.05
C ASP A 78 -9.40 -15.78 -4.93
N THR A 79 -9.60 -15.27 -3.71
CA THR A 79 -10.31 -14.00 -3.47
C THR A 79 -9.53 -12.99 -2.64
N HIS A 80 -8.44 -13.42 -2.00
CA HIS A 80 -7.69 -12.57 -1.08
C HIS A 80 -6.19 -12.74 -1.25
N ALA A 81 -5.45 -11.69 -0.90
CA ALA A 81 -4.02 -11.80 -0.65
C ALA A 81 -3.69 -11.04 0.63
N VAL A 82 -2.75 -11.58 1.40
CA VAL A 82 -2.23 -10.96 2.61
C VAL A 82 -0.73 -10.78 2.43
N VAL A 83 -0.25 -9.57 2.62
CA VAL A 83 1.16 -9.23 2.42
C VAL A 83 1.77 -8.85 3.76
N LEU A 84 2.87 -9.52 4.11
CA LEU A 84 3.69 -9.18 5.26
C LEU A 84 4.85 -8.34 4.74
N ALA A 85 4.92 -7.08 5.15
CA ALA A 85 5.88 -6.13 4.60
C ALA A 85 6.56 -5.33 5.69
N ARG A 86 7.75 -4.83 5.37
CA ARG A 86 8.45 -3.85 6.19
C ARG A 86 8.47 -2.54 5.43
N ALA A 87 7.90 -1.51 6.03
CA ALA A 87 7.89 -0.16 5.46
C ALA A 87 8.96 0.67 6.14
N THR A 88 9.79 1.35 5.34
CA THR A 88 10.82 2.24 5.86
C THR A 88 10.77 3.57 5.13
N GLY A 89 11.25 4.61 5.79
CA GLY A 89 11.32 5.94 5.19
C GLY A 89 11.78 6.98 6.20
N GLU A 90 11.99 8.19 5.70
CA GLU A 90 12.40 9.31 6.54
C GLU A 90 11.57 10.53 6.20
N ARG A 91 11.24 11.32 7.21
CA ARG A 91 10.45 12.53 7.06
C ARG A 91 10.71 13.47 8.22
N GLU A 92 11.20 14.67 7.91
CA GLU A 92 11.40 15.73 8.92
C GLU A 92 12.14 15.27 10.19
N GLY A 93 13.24 14.55 10.00
CA GLY A 93 14.04 14.03 11.10
C GLY A 93 13.46 12.80 11.81
N ARG A 94 12.33 12.29 11.31
CA ARG A 94 11.70 11.09 11.84
C ARG A 94 12.01 9.91 10.93
N THR A 95 12.06 8.71 11.51
CA THR A 95 12.30 7.48 10.78
C THR A 95 11.10 6.55 10.92
N LEU A 96 10.65 6.01 9.79
CA LEU A 96 9.66 4.95 9.78
C LEU A 96 10.38 3.62 9.64
N ASP A 97 10.03 2.65 10.47
CA ASP A 97 10.46 1.26 10.36
C ASP A 97 9.36 0.41 10.96
N ASP A 98 8.42 -0.01 10.13
CA ASP A 98 7.21 -0.68 10.60
C ASP A 98 6.99 -1.98 9.85
N LYS A 99 6.66 -3.03 10.60
CA LYS A 99 6.25 -4.32 10.04
C LYS A 99 4.74 -4.31 9.94
N SER A 100 4.23 -4.17 8.72
CA SER A 100 2.81 -4.02 8.48
C SER A 100 2.23 -5.22 7.76
N VAL A 101 0.91 -5.33 7.83
CA VAL A 101 0.13 -6.33 7.11
C VAL A 101 -0.83 -5.59 6.19
N GLN A 102 -0.87 -6.00 4.92
CA GLN A 102 -1.82 -5.44 3.96
C GLN A 102 -2.71 -6.55 3.45
N VAL A 103 -4.02 -6.29 3.43
CA VAL A 103 -5.03 -7.25 3.01
C VAL A 103 -5.67 -6.74 1.73
N PHE A 104 -5.76 -7.61 0.74
CA PHE A 104 -6.35 -7.28 -0.56
C PHE A 104 -7.53 -8.19 -0.87
N HIS A 105 -8.62 -7.62 -1.37
CA HIS A 105 -9.66 -8.35 -2.05
C HIS A 105 -9.38 -8.34 -3.55
N ILE A 106 -9.52 -9.49 -4.17
CA ILE A 106 -9.20 -9.68 -5.60
C ILE A 106 -10.38 -10.39 -6.26
N THR A 107 -10.84 -9.83 -7.39
CA THR A 107 -11.91 -10.41 -8.19
C THR A 107 -11.49 -10.37 -9.64
N ASP A 108 -11.56 -11.52 -10.32
CA ASP A 108 -11.25 -11.64 -11.75
C ASP A 108 -9.89 -11.04 -12.12
N GLY A 109 -8.88 -11.29 -11.29
CA GLY A 109 -7.51 -10.85 -11.56
C GLY A 109 -7.25 -9.38 -11.30
N LYS A 110 -8.15 -8.70 -10.57
CA LYS A 110 -7.98 -7.28 -10.24
C LYS A 110 -8.24 -7.03 -8.76
N VAL A 111 -7.48 -6.09 -8.21
CA VAL A 111 -7.65 -5.66 -6.82
C VAL A 111 -8.86 -4.75 -6.74
N THR A 112 -9.81 -5.09 -5.88
CA THR A 112 -11.04 -4.32 -5.68
C THR A 112 -11.01 -3.51 -4.40
N GLU A 113 -10.23 -3.96 -3.40
CA GLU A 113 -10.19 -3.30 -2.09
C GLU A 113 -8.91 -3.66 -1.35
N GLN A 114 -8.44 -2.72 -0.52
CA GLN A 114 -7.21 -2.93 0.26
C GLN A 114 -7.35 -2.31 1.64
N TRP A 115 -6.82 -2.99 2.65
CA TRP A 115 -6.69 -2.49 4.03
C TRP A 115 -5.24 -2.58 4.46
N LEU A 116 -4.77 -1.55 5.18
CA LEU A 116 -3.45 -1.53 5.81
C LEU A 116 -3.60 -1.72 7.32
N HIS A 117 -2.77 -2.56 7.90
CA HIS A 117 -2.69 -2.76 9.35
C HIS A 117 -1.24 -2.55 9.79
N PRO A 118 -0.90 -1.35 10.31
CA PRO A 118 0.47 -1.09 10.78
C PRO A 118 0.79 -1.95 12.00
N GLY A 119 2.05 -2.31 12.16
CA GLY A 119 2.50 -3.05 13.33
C GLY A 119 2.46 -2.19 14.59
N ASP A 120 2.73 -0.88 14.46
CA ASP A 120 2.61 0.09 15.55
C ASP A 120 1.83 1.29 15.03
N ALA A 121 0.54 1.32 15.34
CA ALA A 121 -0.36 2.36 14.85
C ALA A 121 0.00 3.75 15.38
N TYR A 122 0.48 3.83 16.61
CA TYR A 122 0.87 5.11 17.20
C TYR A 122 2.12 5.69 16.55
N ALA A 123 3.12 4.86 16.34
CA ALA A 123 4.34 5.27 15.64
C ALA A 123 4.06 5.67 14.20
N ASN A 124 3.17 4.96 13.54
CA ASN A 124 2.75 5.27 12.18
C ASN A 124 2.09 6.65 12.11
N ASP A 125 1.16 6.94 13.03
CA ASP A 125 0.50 8.25 13.10
C ASP A 125 1.49 9.37 13.38
N GLU A 126 2.44 9.13 14.28
CA GLU A 126 3.47 10.12 14.63
C GLU A 126 4.40 10.41 13.45
N PHE A 127 4.80 9.37 12.73
CA PHE A 127 5.68 9.54 11.56
C PHE A 127 5.03 10.40 10.47
N TRP A 128 3.79 10.07 10.08
CA TRP A 128 3.10 10.80 9.01
C TRP A 128 2.62 12.18 9.46
N GLY A 129 2.24 12.30 10.74
CA GLY A 129 1.84 13.58 11.31
C GLY A 129 0.54 14.13 10.77
N GLN A 130 0.22 15.34 11.17
CA GLN A 130 -0.94 16.07 10.68
C GLN A 130 -0.53 17.03 9.57
N SER A 131 -1.44 17.30 8.68
CA SER A 131 -1.19 18.24 7.58
C SER A 131 -1.05 19.68 8.03
#